data_32732768029e0d4120d358c45850ce56
#
_entry.id   32732768029e0d4120d358c45850ce56
#
_cell.length_a   1.000
_cell.length_b   1.000
_cell.length_c   1.000
_cell.angle_alpha   90.00
_cell.angle_beta   90.00
_cell.angle_gamma   90.00
#
_symmetry.space_group_name_H-M   'P 1'
#
loop_
_entity.id
_entity.type
_entity.pdbx_description
1 polymer ?
#
loop_
_entity_poly.entity_id
_entity_poly.type
_entity_poly.pdbx_seq_one_letter_code
_entity_poly.pdbx_strand_id
1 'polypeptide(L)'
;MLDVVELSRLQFALTALYHFLFVPLTLGLSFLLVIMETTYVITGKEIYKDMTKFWGKLFGINFALGVTTGITMEFQFGTNWSYYSHYVGDIFGAPLAIEALLAFFLESTFVGLFFFGWDRLSKAKHLLATYCVAFGSNLSAMWILVANGWMQNPVASEFNFETMRMEMTSFMDLWMNPAAQSKFLHTLSGGYVAGAMFVLAISSYYILKGRDLAFAKRSFSIAAIFGFIASVSVIIMGDESGYDVAKTQPVKLAAMEAEWHTQPAPASWNAIAIPNQAERKNDFAIEIPYLGGIIATRSLDGQYLGLTDLEARNEQRVRNGMTAYALLEELRAQKKAGQINEETKSQFLNVRGDLGYGLLLKRYTDKVVDATDAQIKSAAADSIPNVAPVFWSFRVMAGIAGVLILLMFGALLQTLRGKLEKSGLLLKALLWGLPLPWVAIECGWFLAEYGRQPWAITDVLPVGVANSSLGVGDLWFSIGLICGLYTIFLVVEMYLMFKYGRLGPSALKTGRYYFEQSSK
;
A
#
# COMPACT_ATOMS: atom_id res chain seq x y z
N MET A 1 -2.11 27.91 9.91
CA MET A 1 -0.90 27.62 9.09
C MET A 1 -0.51 26.21 9.45
N LEU A 2 -0.20 25.34 8.46
CA LEU A 2 0.22 23.97 8.75
C LEU A 2 1.53 23.97 9.52
N ASP A 3 1.63 23.15 10.56
CA ASP A 3 2.84 22.99 11.37
C ASP A 3 3.83 21.99 10.71
N VAL A 4 4.98 21.80 11.36
CA VAL A 4 6.03 20.88 10.86
C VAL A 4 5.54 19.44 10.73
N VAL A 5 4.70 18.98 11.66
CA VAL A 5 4.15 17.62 11.66
C VAL A 5 3.22 17.41 10.48
N GLU A 6 2.28 18.35 10.27
CA GLU A 6 1.31 18.28 9.17
C GLU A 6 1.99 18.38 7.81
N LEU A 7 3.03 19.22 7.67
CA LEU A 7 3.80 19.33 6.44
C LEU A 7 4.63 18.07 6.17
N SER A 8 5.24 17.48 7.19
CA SER A 8 5.98 16.21 7.04
C SER A 8 5.05 15.07 6.63
N ARG A 9 3.84 14.99 7.22
CA ARG A 9 2.79 14.05 6.80
C ARG A 9 2.37 14.26 5.36
N LEU A 10 2.11 15.51 4.97
CA LEU A 10 1.72 15.87 3.61
C LEU A 10 2.81 15.48 2.61
N GLN A 11 4.08 15.76 2.90
CA GLN A 11 5.19 15.40 2.04
C GLN A 11 5.29 13.90 1.84
N PHE A 12 5.22 13.13 2.91
CA PHE A 12 5.28 11.66 2.83
C PHE A 12 4.08 11.09 2.05
N ALA A 13 2.87 11.58 2.34
CA ALA A 13 1.66 11.15 1.64
C ALA A 13 1.73 11.42 0.14
N LEU A 14 2.14 12.64 -0.27
CA LEU A 14 2.32 12.98 -1.68
C LEU A 14 3.37 12.09 -2.35
N THR A 15 4.52 11.86 -1.70
CA THR A 15 5.56 10.99 -2.23
C THR A 15 5.05 9.56 -2.42
N ALA A 16 4.33 9.01 -1.44
CA ALA A 16 3.78 7.66 -1.50
C ALA A 16 2.73 7.53 -2.61
N LEU A 17 1.79 8.48 -2.73
CA LEU A 17 0.77 8.48 -3.78
C LEU A 17 1.40 8.58 -5.18
N TYR A 18 2.38 9.46 -5.39
CA TYR A 18 3.11 9.50 -6.66
C TYR A 18 3.86 8.20 -6.96
N HIS A 19 4.51 7.59 -5.97
CA HIS A 19 5.20 6.32 -6.14
C HIS A 19 4.24 5.20 -6.56
N PHE A 20 3.06 5.16 -5.97
CA PHE A 20 2.03 4.17 -6.28
C PHE A 20 1.32 4.37 -7.63
N LEU A 21 1.60 5.44 -8.37
CA LEU A 21 1.23 5.51 -9.78
C LEU A 21 2.06 4.53 -10.64
N PHE A 22 3.28 4.20 -10.23
CA PHE A 22 4.22 3.37 -10.99
C PHE A 22 4.28 1.91 -10.52
N VAL A 23 4.26 1.68 -9.21
CA VAL A 23 4.44 0.35 -8.60
C VAL A 23 3.45 -0.71 -9.11
N PRO A 24 2.12 -0.47 -9.14
CA PRO A 24 1.15 -1.48 -9.54
C PRO A 24 1.39 -2.02 -10.95
N LEU A 25 1.74 -1.12 -11.87
CA LEU A 25 2.01 -1.49 -13.26
C LEU A 25 3.29 -2.33 -13.36
N THR A 26 4.35 -1.99 -12.61
CA THR A 26 5.57 -2.80 -12.53
C THR A 26 5.26 -4.22 -12.08
N LEU A 27 4.53 -4.38 -10.97
CA LEU A 27 4.17 -5.69 -10.41
C LEU A 27 3.37 -6.52 -11.41
N GLY A 28 2.32 -5.93 -12.01
CA GLY A 28 1.44 -6.65 -12.92
C GLY A 28 2.08 -7.00 -14.25
N LEU A 29 2.80 -6.05 -14.88
CA LEU A 29 3.45 -6.30 -16.16
C LEU A 29 4.60 -7.29 -16.04
N SER A 30 5.37 -7.32 -14.96
CA SER A 30 6.49 -8.24 -14.79
C SER A 30 6.06 -9.70 -14.95
N PHE A 31 4.97 -10.12 -14.31
CA PHE A 31 4.45 -11.49 -14.45
C PHE A 31 3.75 -11.75 -15.79
N LEU A 32 3.08 -10.77 -16.37
CA LEU A 32 2.54 -10.89 -17.72
C LEU A 32 3.66 -11.12 -18.75
N LEU A 33 4.81 -10.45 -18.59
CA LEU A 33 6.01 -10.68 -19.42
C LEU A 33 6.54 -12.10 -19.26
N VAL A 34 6.61 -12.62 -18.03
CA VAL A 34 6.99 -14.01 -17.77
C VAL A 34 6.07 -14.98 -18.50
N ILE A 35 4.75 -14.79 -18.46
CA ILE A 35 3.77 -15.64 -19.14
C ILE A 35 3.97 -15.58 -20.66
N MET A 36 4.14 -14.38 -21.21
CA MET A 36 4.32 -14.18 -22.66
C MET A 36 5.62 -14.83 -23.15
N GLU A 37 6.72 -14.63 -22.43
CA GLU A 37 8.01 -15.19 -22.79
C GLU A 37 8.06 -16.71 -22.58
N THR A 38 7.47 -17.23 -21.52
CA THR A 38 7.32 -18.68 -21.33
C THR A 38 6.58 -19.30 -22.51
N THR A 39 5.50 -18.66 -22.97
CA THR A 39 4.76 -19.10 -24.15
C THR A 39 5.63 -19.06 -25.42
N TYR A 40 6.49 -18.05 -25.58
CA TYR A 40 7.47 -18.00 -26.66
C TYR A 40 8.46 -19.16 -26.60
N VAL A 41 9.04 -19.43 -25.43
CA VAL A 41 10.04 -20.51 -25.28
C VAL A 41 9.44 -21.88 -25.58
N ILE A 42 8.21 -22.15 -25.13
CA ILE A 42 7.51 -23.43 -25.32
C ILE A 42 7.04 -23.58 -26.77
N THR A 43 6.46 -22.54 -27.38
CA THR A 43 5.83 -22.66 -28.70
C THR A 43 6.75 -22.31 -29.86
N GLY A 44 7.83 -21.59 -29.63
CA GLY A 44 8.73 -21.06 -30.65
C GLY A 44 8.15 -19.97 -31.54
N LYS A 45 6.91 -19.51 -31.29
CA LYS A 45 6.22 -18.54 -32.15
C LYS A 45 6.71 -17.11 -31.88
N GLU A 46 7.32 -16.47 -32.88
CA GLU A 46 7.91 -15.11 -32.78
C GLU A 46 6.93 -14.04 -32.31
N ILE A 47 5.63 -14.20 -32.53
CA ILE A 47 4.64 -13.24 -32.06
C ILE A 47 4.67 -13.06 -30.52
N TYR A 48 4.97 -14.09 -29.73
CA TYR A 48 5.08 -13.99 -28.29
C TYR A 48 6.39 -13.30 -27.86
N LYS A 49 7.46 -13.43 -28.64
CA LYS A 49 8.69 -12.65 -28.50
C LYS A 49 8.42 -11.15 -28.75
N ASP A 50 7.71 -10.85 -29.84
CA ASP A 50 7.30 -9.48 -30.16
C ASP A 50 6.40 -8.89 -29.04
N MET A 51 5.50 -9.70 -28.45
CA MET A 51 4.70 -9.31 -27.29
C MET A 51 5.60 -8.99 -26.09
N THR A 52 6.52 -9.86 -25.74
CA THR A 52 7.45 -9.63 -24.61
C THR A 52 8.28 -8.36 -24.83
N LYS A 53 8.79 -8.13 -26.03
CA LYS A 53 9.56 -6.91 -26.36
C LYS A 53 8.71 -5.64 -26.28
N PHE A 54 7.49 -5.67 -26.78
CA PHE A 54 6.59 -4.51 -26.78
C PHE A 54 6.15 -4.13 -25.37
N TRP A 55 5.58 -5.09 -24.64
CA TRP A 55 5.12 -4.86 -23.27
C TRP A 55 6.30 -4.62 -22.32
N GLY A 56 7.45 -5.29 -22.55
CA GLY A 56 8.69 -5.06 -21.83
C GLY A 56 9.21 -3.64 -21.97
N LYS A 57 9.05 -3.02 -23.14
CA LYS A 57 9.41 -1.62 -23.33
C LYS A 57 8.57 -0.67 -22.46
N LEU A 58 7.24 -0.88 -22.41
CA LEU A 58 6.35 -0.10 -21.56
C LEU A 58 6.64 -0.36 -20.08
N PHE A 59 6.91 -1.63 -19.73
CA PHE A 59 7.40 -1.99 -18.40
C PHE A 59 8.66 -1.20 -18.02
N GLY A 60 9.67 -1.14 -18.89
CA GLY A 60 10.94 -0.45 -18.60
C GLY A 60 10.81 1.05 -18.40
N ILE A 61 9.91 1.70 -19.13
CA ILE A 61 9.62 3.14 -18.93
C ILE A 61 9.06 3.36 -17.51
N ASN A 62 8.04 2.59 -17.14
CA ASN A 62 7.40 2.67 -15.83
C ASN A 62 8.35 2.25 -14.69
N PHE A 63 9.11 1.17 -14.89
CA PHE A 63 10.06 0.64 -13.91
C PHE A 63 11.12 1.68 -13.49
N ALA A 64 11.72 2.40 -14.44
CA ALA A 64 12.73 3.41 -14.13
C ALA A 64 12.20 4.51 -13.21
N LEU A 65 10.94 4.91 -13.38
CA LEU A 65 10.32 5.92 -12.53
C LEU A 65 9.87 5.35 -11.18
N GLY A 66 9.39 4.12 -11.17
CA GLY A 66 9.08 3.40 -9.93
C GLY A 66 10.28 3.32 -9.00
N VAL A 67 11.45 2.91 -9.51
CA VAL A 67 12.70 2.85 -8.73
C VAL A 67 13.11 4.23 -8.23
N THR A 68 13.10 5.25 -9.09
CA THR A 68 13.52 6.61 -8.71
C THR A 68 12.65 7.18 -7.58
N THR A 69 11.34 7.00 -7.67
CA THR A 69 10.40 7.50 -6.66
C THR A 69 10.45 6.69 -5.37
N GLY A 70 10.73 5.37 -5.44
CA GLY A 70 10.91 4.51 -4.28
C GLY A 70 12.13 4.89 -3.44
N ILE A 71 13.28 5.06 -4.06
CA ILE A 71 14.51 5.50 -3.39
C ILE A 71 14.29 6.84 -2.67
N THR A 72 13.62 7.79 -3.31
CA THR A 72 13.32 9.09 -2.69
C THR A 72 12.41 8.94 -1.46
N MET A 73 11.45 8.01 -1.49
CA MET A 73 10.58 7.74 -0.36
C MET A 73 11.37 7.16 0.83
N GLU A 74 12.30 6.26 0.58
CA GLU A 74 13.16 5.70 1.64
C GLU A 74 14.04 6.77 2.30
N PHE A 75 14.59 7.70 1.54
CA PHE A 75 15.37 8.81 2.12
C PHE A 75 14.58 9.66 3.11
N GLN A 76 13.25 9.75 2.97
CA GLN A 76 12.43 10.52 3.91
C GLN A 76 12.42 9.94 5.33
N PHE A 77 12.69 8.65 5.51
CA PHE A 77 12.85 8.08 6.85
C PHE A 77 14.05 8.66 7.60
N GLY A 78 15.11 9.07 6.90
CA GLY A 78 16.24 9.78 7.48
C GLY A 78 16.07 11.30 7.57
N THR A 79 15.42 11.91 6.59
CA THR A 79 15.28 13.37 6.50
C THR A 79 14.09 13.91 7.28
N ASN A 80 12.90 13.37 7.06
CA ASN A 80 11.66 13.88 7.64
C ASN A 80 11.24 13.15 8.92
N TRP A 81 11.67 11.91 9.09
CA TRP A 81 11.22 11.00 10.14
C TRP A 81 12.41 10.40 10.91
N SER A 82 13.44 11.21 11.20
CA SER A 82 14.67 10.74 11.87
C SER A 82 14.40 10.18 13.27
N TYR A 83 13.45 10.76 14.02
CA TYR A 83 13.11 10.23 15.33
C TYR A 83 12.43 8.86 15.24
N TYR A 84 11.54 8.67 14.27
CA TYR A 84 10.98 7.36 13.93
C TYR A 84 12.11 6.35 13.65
N SER A 85 13.03 6.70 12.75
CA SER A 85 14.14 5.81 12.36
C SER A 85 15.07 5.49 13.54
N HIS A 86 15.27 6.45 14.45
CA HIS A 86 16.02 6.20 15.68
C HIS A 86 15.27 5.26 16.65
N TYR A 87 13.96 5.43 16.78
CA TYR A 87 13.14 4.71 17.76
C TYR A 87 12.89 3.25 17.37
N VAL A 88 12.77 2.95 16.06
CA VAL A 88 12.40 1.62 15.56
C VAL A 88 13.37 1.06 14.51
N GLY A 89 14.54 1.67 14.35
CA GLY A 89 15.50 1.30 13.29
C GLY A 89 15.94 -0.16 13.31
N ASP A 90 15.95 -0.79 14.48
CA ASP A 90 16.26 -2.21 14.63
C ASP A 90 15.22 -3.12 13.93
N ILE A 91 13.95 -2.76 14.02
CA ILE A 91 12.84 -3.56 13.50
C ILE A 91 12.54 -3.20 12.04
N PHE A 92 12.38 -1.91 11.78
CA PHE A 92 12.01 -1.39 10.46
C PHE A 92 13.15 -1.52 9.45
N GLY A 93 14.40 -1.35 9.89
CA GLY A 93 15.59 -1.41 9.05
C GLY A 93 15.93 -2.80 8.52
N ALA A 94 15.59 -3.87 9.24
CA ALA A 94 15.90 -5.23 8.81
C ALA A 94 15.18 -5.62 7.49
N PRO A 95 13.85 -5.47 7.33
CA PRO A 95 13.17 -5.69 6.06
C PRO A 95 13.69 -4.81 4.92
N LEU A 96 13.97 -3.52 5.18
CA LEU A 96 14.49 -2.61 4.17
C LEU A 96 15.89 -2.99 3.71
N ALA A 97 16.75 -3.43 4.62
CA ALA A 97 18.09 -3.89 4.28
C ALA A 97 18.05 -5.16 3.41
N ILE A 98 17.16 -6.11 3.73
CA ILE A 98 16.98 -7.31 2.93
C ILE A 98 16.37 -6.96 1.55
N GLU A 99 15.42 -6.03 1.50
CA GLU A 99 14.88 -5.53 0.25
C GLU A 99 16.01 -4.99 -0.64
N ALA A 100 16.81 -4.05 -0.14
CA ALA A 100 17.90 -3.46 -0.90
C ALA A 100 18.93 -4.50 -1.36
N LEU A 101 19.40 -5.36 -0.45
CA LEU A 101 20.48 -6.31 -0.72
C LEU A 101 20.06 -7.52 -1.56
N LEU A 102 18.82 -7.95 -1.48
CA LEU A 102 18.34 -9.14 -2.17
C LEU A 102 17.43 -8.79 -3.34
N ALA A 103 16.33 -8.09 -3.08
CA ALA A 103 15.31 -7.85 -4.09
C ALA A 103 15.77 -6.82 -5.13
N PHE A 104 16.22 -5.65 -4.71
CA PHE A 104 16.65 -4.59 -5.60
C PHE A 104 17.91 -4.97 -6.41
N PHE A 105 18.89 -5.66 -5.81
CA PHE A 105 20.05 -6.16 -6.55
C PHE A 105 19.67 -7.24 -7.58
N LEU A 106 18.75 -8.13 -7.23
CA LEU A 106 18.24 -9.12 -8.17
C LEU A 106 17.57 -8.42 -9.36
N GLU A 107 16.68 -7.49 -9.09
CA GLU A 107 15.92 -6.74 -10.09
C GLU A 107 16.84 -5.90 -10.99
N SER A 108 17.69 -5.05 -10.42
CA SER A 108 18.58 -4.16 -11.16
C SER A 108 19.61 -4.91 -12.01
N THR A 109 20.12 -6.04 -11.53
CA THR A 109 21.07 -6.88 -12.28
C THR A 109 20.39 -7.50 -13.50
N PHE A 110 19.19 -8.07 -13.33
CA PHE A 110 18.54 -8.83 -14.40
C PHE A 110 17.73 -7.98 -15.36
N VAL A 111 17.34 -6.76 -14.99
CA VAL A 111 16.65 -5.84 -15.92
C VAL A 111 17.53 -5.48 -17.12
N GLY A 112 18.84 -5.32 -16.91
CA GLY A 112 19.80 -5.11 -18.00
C GLY A 112 19.87 -6.32 -18.94
N LEU A 113 19.89 -7.55 -18.41
CA LEU A 113 19.87 -8.78 -19.19
C LEU A 113 18.53 -8.97 -19.92
N PHE A 114 17.42 -8.58 -19.32
CA PHE A 114 16.10 -8.60 -19.96
C PHE A 114 16.07 -7.72 -21.21
N PHE A 115 16.60 -6.49 -21.16
CA PHE A 115 16.57 -5.58 -22.31
C PHE A 115 17.63 -5.88 -23.35
N PHE A 116 18.85 -6.25 -22.95
CA PHE A 116 20.03 -6.37 -23.85
C PHE A 116 20.46 -7.81 -24.07
N GLY A 117 19.75 -8.81 -23.51
CA GLY A 117 20.12 -10.22 -23.58
C GLY A 117 19.57 -10.99 -24.78
N TRP A 118 18.63 -10.42 -25.55
CA TRP A 118 17.89 -11.13 -26.60
C TRP A 118 18.76 -11.84 -27.63
N ASP A 119 19.88 -11.24 -28.03
CA ASP A 119 20.80 -11.77 -29.03
C ASP A 119 22.05 -12.43 -28.41
N ARG A 120 22.20 -12.35 -27.06
CA ARG A 120 23.37 -12.86 -26.33
C ARG A 120 23.08 -14.10 -25.50
N LEU A 121 21.83 -14.29 -25.08
CA LEU A 121 21.39 -15.38 -24.23
C LEU A 121 20.60 -16.43 -25.04
N SER A 122 20.68 -17.68 -24.62
CA SER A 122 19.72 -18.68 -25.11
C SER A 122 18.31 -18.34 -24.61
N LYS A 123 17.27 -18.82 -25.31
CA LYS A 123 15.86 -18.58 -24.93
C LYS A 123 15.58 -18.88 -23.45
N ALA A 124 16.09 -20.02 -22.97
CA ALA A 124 15.90 -20.42 -21.56
C ALA A 124 16.63 -19.49 -20.56
N LYS A 125 17.85 -19.04 -20.89
CA LYS A 125 18.59 -18.10 -20.03
C LYS A 125 17.95 -16.71 -20.02
N HIS A 126 17.40 -16.27 -21.17
CA HIS A 126 16.67 -14.99 -21.21
C HIS A 126 15.37 -15.06 -20.41
N LEU A 127 14.62 -16.15 -20.55
CA LEU A 127 13.43 -16.40 -19.73
C LEU A 127 13.76 -16.41 -18.22
N LEU A 128 14.88 -17.02 -17.82
CA LEU A 128 15.34 -16.97 -16.44
C LEU A 128 15.59 -15.53 -15.98
N ALA A 129 16.19 -14.68 -16.82
CA ALA A 129 16.37 -13.27 -16.50
C ALA A 129 15.04 -12.55 -16.30
N THR A 130 14.03 -12.83 -17.13
CA THR A 130 12.67 -12.29 -16.99
C THR A 130 11.99 -12.76 -15.69
N TYR A 131 12.16 -14.03 -15.31
CA TYR A 131 11.72 -14.52 -14.00
C TYR A 131 12.41 -13.79 -12.85
N CYS A 132 13.73 -13.58 -12.92
CA CYS A 132 14.48 -12.87 -11.88
C CYS A 132 14.01 -11.42 -11.72
N VAL A 133 13.70 -10.72 -12.82
CA VAL A 133 13.11 -9.37 -12.75
C VAL A 133 11.74 -9.41 -12.06
N ALA A 134 10.86 -10.32 -12.49
CA ALA A 134 9.52 -10.41 -11.91
C ALA A 134 9.55 -10.81 -10.43
N PHE A 135 10.37 -11.78 -10.04
CA PHE A 135 10.54 -12.15 -8.65
C PHE A 135 11.20 -11.04 -7.83
N GLY A 136 12.20 -10.35 -8.37
CA GLY A 136 12.85 -9.22 -7.71
C GLY A 136 11.84 -8.13 -7.35
N SER A 137 11.05 -7.66 -8.33
CA SER A 137 10.03 -6.63 -8.11
C SER A 137 8.97 -7.04 -7.07
N ASN A 138 8.52 -8.30 -7.12
CA ASN A 138 7.51 -8.78 -6.17
C ASN A 138 8.09 -9.06 -4.78
N LEU A 139 9.35 -9.48 -4.69
CA LEU A 139 10.07 -9.67 -3.45
C LEU A 139 10.37 -8.33 -2.77
N SER A 140 10.71 -7.28 -3.54
CA SER A 140 10.83 -5.91 -3.05
C SER A 140 9.51 -5.46 -2.39
N ALA A 141 8.39 -5.61 -3.09
CA ALA A 141 7.08 -5.30 -2.54
C ALA A 141 6.79 -6.08 -1.24
N MET A 142 7.19 -7.35 -1.14
CA MET A 142 7.00 -8.15 0.06
C MET A 142 7.74 -7.55 1.26
N TRP A 143 9.00 -7.21 1.13
CA TRP A 143 9.80 -6.69 2.24
C TRP A 143 9.35 -5.32 2.70
N ILE A 144 9.00 -4.43 1.77
CA ILE A 144 8.40 -3.12 2.09
C ILE A 144 7.07 -3.31 2.84
N LEU A 145 6.25 -4.27 2.42
CA LEU A 145 4.95 -4.53 3.08
C LEU A 145 5.09 -5.27 4.41
N VAL A 146 6.17 -6.02 4.65
CA VAL A 146 6.51 -6.53 5.98
C VAL A 146 6.80 -5.36 6.92
N ALA A 147 7.61 -4.39 6.50
CA ALA A 147 7.89 -3.19 7.28
C ALA A 147 6.63 -2.36 7.55
N ASN A 148 5.81 -2.10 6.52
CA ASN A 148 4.56 -1.36 6.65
C ASN A 148 3.51 -2.13 7.47
N GLY A 149 3.42 -3.45 7.31
CA GLY A 149 2.51 -4.30 8.08
C GLY A 149 2.85 -4.30 9.58
N TRP A 150 4.13 -4.21 9.92
CA TRP A 150 4.55 -4.03 11.31
C TRP A 150 4.10 -2.67 11.88
N MET A 151 4.14 -1.60 11.10
CA MET A 151 3.60 -0.30 11.54
C MET A 151 2.09 -0.36 11.81
N GLN A 152 1.37 -1.25 11.13
CA GLN A 152 -0.07 -1.47 11.31
C GLN A 152 -0.39 -2.40 12.48
N ASN A 153 0.45 -3.40 12.72
CA ASN A 153 0.35 -4.39 13.79
C ASN A 153 1.76 -4.69 14.35
N PRO A 154 2.21 -3.95 15.38
CA PRO A 154 3.58 -4.01 15.89
C PRO A 154 3.83 -5.24 16.77
N VAL A 155 3.87 -6.42 16.15
CA VAL A 155 4.22 -7.69 16.80
C VAL A 155 5.74 -7.91 16.82
N ALA A 156 6.19 -8.91 17.56
CA ALA A 156 7.59 -9.36 17.62
C ALA A 156 8.57 -8.24 18.01
N SER A 157 8.13 -7.32 18.86
CA SER A 157 8.93 -6.20 19.32
C SER A 157 8.54 -5.76 20.72
N GLU A 158 9.50 -5.24 21.47
CA GLU A 158 9.30 -4.75 22.83
C GLU A 158 10.05 -3.43 23.04
N PHE A 159 9.46 -2.56 23.86
CA PHE A 159 10.13 -1.34 24.27
C PHE A 159 11.18 -1.65 25.34
N ASN A 160 12.42 -1.28 25.06
CA ASN A 160 13.52 -1.39 26.00
C ASN A 160 13.80 -0.02 26.65
N PHE A 161 13.53 0.10 27.96
CA PHE A 161 13.74 1.34 28.72
C PHE A 161 15.23 1.67 28.92
N GLU A 162 16.14 0.71 28.68
CA GLU A 162 17.58 0.95 28.76
C GLU A 162 18.12 1.67 27.54
N THR A 163 17.68 1.26 26.35
CA THR A 163 18.07 1.86 25.07
C THR A 163 17.11 2.96 24.62
N MET A 164 15.93 3.06 25.23
CA MET A 164 14.85 3.97 24.88
C MET A 164 14.34 3.75 23.44
N ARG A 165 14.35 2.50 22.98
CA ARG A 165 13.95 2.09 21.64
C ARG A 165 13.03 0.89 21.69
N MET A 166 12.29 0.69 20.60
CA MET A 166 11.71 -0.60 20.31
C MET A 166 12.79 -1.54 19.77
N GLU A 167 12.82 -2.75 20.27
CA GLU A 167 13.77 -3.78 19.87
C GLU A 167 13.04 -5.01 19.33
N MET A 168 13.59 -5.63 18.30
CA MET A 168 13.02 -6.82 17.70
C MET A 168 13.25 -8.04 18.58
N THR A 169 12.19 -8.80 18.86
CA THR A 169 12.28 -10.03 19.66
C THR A 169 12.34 -11.28 18.80
N SER A 170 11.76 -11.25 17.59
CA SER A 170 11.73 -12.39 16.67
C SER A 170 11.59 -11.91 15.22
N PHE A 171 12.59 -12.18 14.39
CA PHE A 171 12.53 -11.86 12.96
C PHE A 171 11.49 -12.72 12.22
N MET A 172 11.34 -13.99 12.60
CA MET A 172 10.36 -14.87 11.95
C MET A 172 8.92 -14.42 12.21
N ASP A 173 8.60 -14.02 13.45
CA ASP A 173 7.27 -13.53 13.79
C ASP A 173 6.99 -12.15 13.18
N LEU A 174 8.02 -11.32 12.99
CA LEU A 174 7.93 -10.09 12.22
C LEU A 174 7.57 -10.37 10.77
N TRP A 175 8.29 -11.29 10.12
CA TRP A 175 8.05 -11.65 8.73
C TRP A 175 6.68 -12.33 8.54
N MET A 176 6.29 -13.23 9.45
CA MET A 176 5.01 -13.94 9.41
C MET A 176 3.84 -13.16 10.02
N ASN A 177 4.01 -11.88 10.28
CA ASN A 177 2.95 -10.99 10.76
C ASN A 177 1.70 -11.09 9.86
N PRO A 178 0.54 -11.56 10.37
CA PRO A 178 -0.66 -11.75 9.55
C PRO A 178 -1.09 -10.48 8.80
N ALA A 179 -1.02 -9.31 9.45
CA ALA A 179 -1.32 -8.03 8.82
C ALA A 179 -0.37 -7.69 7.67
N ALA A 180 0.90 -8.12 7.73
CA ALA A 180 1.85 -7.93 6.64
C ALA A 180 1.58 -8.87 5.48
N GLN A 181 1.30 -10.14 5.75
CA GLN A 181 1.08 -11.17 4.73
C GLN A 181 -0.24 -10.95 3.96
N SER A 182 -1.34 -10.67 4.66
CA SER A 182 -2.63 -10.38 4.01
C SER A 182 -2.54 -9.10 3.17
N LYS A 183 -1.88 -8.06 3.67
CA LYS A 183 -1.65 -6.80 2.96
C LYS A 183 -0.77 -6.99 1.73
N PHE A 184 0.29 -7.80 1.82
CA PHE A 184 1.15 -8.12 0.68
C PHE A 184 0.36 -8.79 -0.44
N LEU A 185 -0.37 -9.84 -0.14
CA LEU A 185 -1.16 -10.57 -1.14
C LEU A 185 -2.28 -9.72 -1.75
N HIS A 186 -2.93 -8.88 -0.95
CA HIS A 186 -3.94 -7.95 -1.43
C HIS A 186 -3.36 -6.89 -2.37
N THR A 187 -2.27 -6.22 -1.96
CA THR A 187 -1.59 -5.19 -2.75
C THR A 187 -1.02 -5.75 -4.05
N LEU A 188 -0.41 -6.93 -3.98
CA LEU A 188 0.13 -7.64 -5.14
C LEU A 188 -0.98 -7.97 -6.15
N SER A 189 -2.09 -8.53 -5.67
CA SER A 189 -3.26 -8.84 -6.51
C SER A 189 -3.84 -7.59 -7.16
N GLY A 190 -3.89 -6.46 -6.45
CA GLY A 190 -4.26 -5.15 -6.99
C GLY A 190 -3.34 -4.69 -8.13
N GLY A 191 -2.02 -4.83 -7.95
CA GLY A 191 -1.03 -4.58 -8.99
C GLY A 191 -1.21 -5.47 -10.22
N TYR A 192 -1.54 -6.74 -10.02
CA TYR A 192 -1.83 -7.66 -11.12
C TYR A 192 -3.09 -7.28 -11.90
N VAL A 193 -4.14 -6.80 -11.23
CA VAL A 193 -5.34 -6.24 -11.87
C VAL A 193 -4.96 -4.99 -12.68
N ALA A 194 -4.12 -4.11 -12.16
CA ALA A 194 -3.67 -2.91 -12.87
C ALA A 194 -2.88 -3.25 -14.13
N GLY A 195 -1.92 -4.19 -14.05
CA GLY A 195 -1.16 -4.67 -15.22
C GLY A 195 -2.04 -5.33 -16.26
N ALA A 196 -3.00 -6.17 -15.84
CA ALA A 196 -3.96 -6.80 -16.74
C ALA A 196 -4.84 -5.76 -17.44
N MET A 197 -5.38 -4.79 -16.69
CA MET A 197 -6.22 -3.74 -17.25
C MET A 197 -5.46 -2.88 -18.26
N PHE A 198 -4.20 -2.57 -17.98
CA PHE A 198 -3.34 -1.84 -18.90
C PHE A 198 -3.19 -2.58 -20.25
N VAL A 199 -2.89 -3.88 -20.20
CA VAL A 199 -2.77 -4.71 -21.42
C VAL A 199 -4.11 -4.84 -22.12
N LEU A 200 -5.21 -5.05 -21.39
CA LEU A 200 -6.56 -5.14 -21.96
C LEU A 200 -7.00 -3.84 -22.64
N ALA A 201 -6.74 -2.69 -22.03
CA ALA A 201 -7.11 -1.39 -22.58
C ALA A 201 -6.38 -1.08 -23.89
N ILE A 202 -5.06 -1.26 -23.93
CA ILE A 202 -4.26 -1.02 -25.15
C ILE A 202 -4.61 -2.06 -26.22
N SER A 203 -4.79 -3.32 -25.87
CA SER A 203 -5.22 -4.35 -26.82
C SER A 203 -6.62 -4.07 -27.38
N SER A 204 -7.54 -3.58 -26.53
CA SER A 204 -8.87 -3.13 -26.97
C SER A 204 -8.79 -1.98 -27.96
N TYR A 205 -7.90 -1.02 -27.74
CA TYR A 205 -7.64 0.06 -28.70
C TYR A 205 -7.24 -0.47 -30.08
N TYR A 206 -6.33 -1.46 -30.15
CA TYR A 206 -5.90 -2.06 -31.41
C TYR A 206 -7.04 -2.83 -32.09
N ILE A 207 -7.82 -3.61 -31.33
CA ILE A 207 -8.96 -4.36 -31.86
C ILE A 207 -10.03 -3.39 -32.43
N LEU A 208 -10.36 -2.33 -31.69
CA LEU A 208 -11.31 -1.31 -32.14
C LEU A 208 -10.85 -0.56 -33.40
N LYS A 209 -9.53 -0.41 -33.60
CA LYS A 209 -8.94 0.22 -34.79
C LYS A 209 -8.68 -0.78 -35.93
N GLY A 210 -8.92 -2.07 -35.73
CA GLY A 210 -8.69 -3.11 -36.73
C GLY A 210 -7.21 -3.34 -37.08
N ARG A 211 -6.26 -2.95 -36.18
CA ARG A 211 -4.81 -3.08 -36.43
C ARG A 211 -4.14 -4.03 -35.48
N ASP A 212 -3.04 -4.64 -35.93
CA ASP A 212 -2.24 -5.58 -35.13
C ASP A 212 -3.08 -6.70 -34.44
N LEU A 213 -4.16 -7.16 -35.11
CA LEU A 213 -5.19 -8.03 -34.53
C LEU A 213 -4.65 -9.33 -33.93
N ALA A 214 -3.69 -9.95 -34.61
CA ALA A 214 -3.11 -11.20 -34.14
C ALA A 214 -2.35 -11.02 -32.80
N PHE A 215 -1.63 -9.92 -32.67
CA PHE A 215 -0.94 -9.50 -31.45
C PHE A 215 -1.95 -9.12 -30.36
N ALA A 216 -2.89 -8.22 -30.69
CA ALA A 216 -3.87 -7.68 -29.77
C ALA A 216 -4.74 -8.77 -29.13
N LYS A 217 -5.26 -9.71 -29.93
CA LYS A 217 -6.07 -10.82 -29.42
C LYS A 217 -5.31 -11.73 -28.45
N ARG A 218 -4.03 -12.04 -28.74
CA ARG A 218 -3.21 -12.88 -27.86
C ARG A 218 -2.86 -12.16 -26.55
N SER A 219 -2.44 -10.90 -26.64
CA SER A 219 -2.20 -10.07 -25.44
C SER A 219 -3.44 -9.94 -24.60
N PHE A 220 -4.58 -9.65 -25.22
CA PHE A 220 -5.87 -9.57 -24.57
C PHE A 220 -6.25 -10.88 -23.86
N SER A 221 -6.09 -12.02 -24.53
CA SER A 221 -6.46 -13.33 -23.95
C SER A 221 -5.62 -13.67 -22.73
N ILE A 222 -4.30 -13.44 -22.78
CA ILE A 222 -3.41 -13.65 -21.62
C ILE A 222 -3.83 -12.73 -20.47
N ALA A 223 -4.01 -11.45 -20.76
CA ALA A 223 -4.38 -10.47 -19.75
C ALA A 223 -5.78 -10.71 -19.17
N ALA A 224 -6.75 -11.19 -19.95
CA ALA A 224 -8.09 -11.50 -19.49
C ALA A 224 -8.11 -12.65 -18.49
N ILE A 225 -7.35 -13.72 -18.74
CA ILE A 225 -7.24 -14.87 -17.82
C ILE A 225 -6.51 -14.43 -16.55
N PHE A 226 -5.36 -13.80 -16.70
CA PHE A 226 -4.54 -13.32 -15.59
C PHE A 226 -5.31 -12.29 -14.72
N GLY A 227 -5.95 -11.31 -15.34
CA GLY A 227 -6.70 -10.26 -14.66
C GLY A 227 -7.95 -10.77 -13.95
N PHE A 228 -8.65 -11.77 -14.50
CA PHE A 228 -9.78 -12.38 -13.81
C PHE A 228 -9.34 -13.11 -12.55
N ILE A 229 -8.29 -13.93 -12.62
CA ILE A 229 -7.72 -14.62 -11.46
C ILE A 229 -7.26 -13.59 -10.42
N ALA A 230 -6.56 -12.54 -10.84
CA ALA A 230 -6.10 -11.47 -9.96
C ALA A 230 -7.27 -10.71 -9.31
N SER A 231 -8.37 -10.46 -10.03
CA SER A 231 -9.54 -9.75 -9.47
C SER A 231 -10.31 -10.60 -8.46
N VAL A 232 -10.36 -11.92 -8.64
CA VAL A 232 -10.89 -12.83 -7.60
C VAL A 232 -9.96 -12.83 -6.39
N SER A 233 -8.66 -12.92 -6.60
CA SER A 233 -7.66 -12.90 -5.53
C SER A 233 -7.73 -11.61 -4.71
N VAL A 234 -7.82 -10.44 -5.36
CA VAL A 234 -7.87 -9.15 -4.63
C VAL A 234 -9.09 -9.02 -3.74
N ILE A 235 -10.23 -9.59 -4.14
CA ILE A 235 -11.45 -9.59 -3.31
C ILE A 235 -11.27 -10.51 -2.10
N ILE A 236 -10.80 -11.75 -2.30
CA ILE A 236 -10.56 -12.70 -1.21
C ILE A 236 -9.54 -12.15 -0.22
N MET A 237 -8.41 -11.63 -0.71
CA MET A 237 -7.37 -11.08 0.15
C MET A 237 -7.80 -9.76 0.81
N GLY A 238 -8.71 -9.01 0.18
CA GLY A 238 -9.31 -7.81 0.75
C GLY A 238 -10.21 -8.13 1.95
N ASP A 239 -11.02 -9.18 1.84
CA ASP A 239 -11.84 -9.69 2.96
C ASP A 239 -10.95 -10.14 4.13
N GLU A 240 -9.89 -10.90 3.84
CA GLU A 240 -8.93 -11.32 4.88
C GLU A 240 -8.24 -10.13 5.54
N SER A 241 -7.78 -9.15 4.75
CA SER A 241 -7.19 -7.91 5.27
C SER A 241 -8.17 -7.11 6.14
N GLY A 242 -9.45 -7.05 5.76
CA GLY A 242 -10.51 -6.42 6.55
C GLY A 242 -10.72 -7.11 7.90
N TYR A 243 -10.70 -8.44 7.91
CA TYR A 243 -10.81 -9.24 9.12
C TYR A 243 -9.60 -9.06 10.06
N ASP A 244 -8.38 -8.96 9.52
CA ASP A 244 -7.18 -8.63 10.30
C ASP A 244 -7.28 -7.23 10.91
N VAL A 245 -7.79 -6.24 10.16
CA VAL A 245 -8.02 -4.88 10.67
C VAL A 245 -9.04 -4.88 11.81
N ALA A 246 -10.09 -5.69 11.74
CA ALA A 246 -11.07 -5.81 12.82
C ALA A 246 -10.43 -6.24 14.15
N LYS A 247 -9.44 -7.11 14.10
CA LYS A 247 -8.72 -7.61 15.28
C LYS A 247 -7.64 -6.66 15.79
N THR A 248 -6.88 -6.06 14.87
CA THR A 248 -5.65 -5.33 15.20
C THR A 248 -5.85 -3.82 15.31
N GLN A 249 -6.82 -3.26 14.57
CA GLN A 249 -7.09 -1.82 14.49
C GLN A 249 -8.60 -1.52 14.53
N PRO A 250 -9.29 -1.80 15.64
CA PRO A 250 -10.74 -1.65 15.74
C PRO A 250 -11.22 -0.21 15.48
N VAL A 251 -10.43 0.81 15.83
CA VAL A 251 -10.74 2.22 15.50
C VAL A 251 -10.79 2.44 13.99
N LYS A 252 -9.85 1.88 13.25
CA LYS A 252 -9.84 1.96 11.78
C LYS A 252 -11.05 1.26 11.18
N LEU A 253 -11.39 0.05 11.66
CA LEU A 253 -12.59 -0.65 11.22
C LEU A 253 -13.84 0.19 11.44
N ALA A 254 -14.06 0.67 12.65
CA ALA A 254 -15.23 1.46 12.98
C ALA A 254 -15.31 2.76 12.15
N ALA A 255 -14.15 3.39 11.86
CA ALA A 255 -14.09 4.58 11.01
C ALA A 255 -14.40 4.26 9.54
N MET A 256 -13.88 3.15 8.99
CA MET A 256 -14.16 2.77 7.60
C MET A 256 -15.61 2.30 7.39
N GLU A 257 -16.29 1.89 8.46
CA GLU A 257 -17.70 1.51 8.44
C GLU A 257 -18.63 2.64 8.92
N ALA A 258 -18.09 3.79 9.34
CA ALA A 258 -18.82 4.90 9.96
C ALA A 258 -19.72 4.42 11.12
N GLU A 259 -19.20 3.51 11.94
CA GLU A 259 -19.88 2.94 13.09
C GLU A 259 -19.58 3.77 14.34
N TRP A 260 -20.49 4.66 14.69
CA TRP A 260 -20.32 5.59 15.81
C TRP A 260 -20.62 4.94 17.18
N HIS A 261 -21.61 4.09 17.22
CA HIS A 261 -22.07 3.43 18.46
C HIS A 261 -22.09 1.93 18.29
N THR A 262 -21.70 1.20 19.31
CA THR A 262 -21.75 -0.27 19.26
C THR A 262 -23.18 -0.76 19.08
N GLN A 263 -23.43 -1.44 17.97
CA GLN A 263 -24.73 -2.04 17.68
C GLN A 263 -24.85 -3.41 18.36
N PRO A 264 -26.07 -3.76 18.85
CA PRO A 264 -26.35 -5.13 19.26
C PRO A 264 -26.28 -6.07 18.05
N ALA A 265 -25.91 -7.34 18.29
CA ALA A 265 -25.96 -8.34 17.24
C ALA A 265 -27.43 -8.70 16.89
N PRO A 266 -27.74 -8.92 15.59
CA PRO A 266 -26.86 -8.82 14.41
C PRO A 266 -26.67 -7.37 13.93
N ALA A 267 -25.43 -6.91 13.81
CA ALA A 267 -25.12 -5.55 13.42
C ALA A 267 -25.43 -5.29 11.93
N SER A 268 -25.98 -4.11 11.61
CA SER A 268 -26.17 -3.64 10.24
C SER A 268 -24.88 -3.11 9.64
N TRP A 269 -24.84 -3.02 8.32
CA TRP A 269 -23.71 -2.46 7.58
C TRP A 269 -24.10 -1.18 6.85
N ASN A 270 -23.36 -0.11 7.07
CA ASN A 270 -23.56 1.16 6.39
C ASN A 270 -23.05 1.09 4.94
N ALA A 271 -23.91 0.77 3.98
CA ALA A 271 -23.53 0.73 2.57
C ALA A 271 -23.15 2.13 2.05
N ILE A 272 -23.95 3.14 2.40
CA ILE A 272 -23.72 4.56 2.10
C ILE A 272 -24.01 5.34 3.39
N ALA A 273 -23.14 6.26 3.76
CA ALA A 273 -23.35 7.14 4.92
C ALA A 273 -22.76 8.54 4.68
N ILE A 274 -23.31 9.52 5.36
CA ILE A 274 -22.74 10.87 5.48
C ILE A 274 -22.30 11.06 6.95
N PRO A 275 -21.03 10.72 7.27
CA PRO A 275 -20.54 10.82 8.64
C PRO A 275 -20.44 12.28 9.10
N ASN A 276 -20.92 12.56 10.30
CA ASN A 276 -20.80 13.84 10.99
C ASN A 276 -19.89 13.70 12.20
N GLN A 277 -18.64 14.14 12.04
CA GLN A 277 -17.60 14.04 13.09
C GLN A 277 -17.95 14.81 14.35
N ALA A 278 -18.58 15.98 14.20
CA ALA A 278 -18.87 16.85 15.33
C ALA A 278 -19.99 16.29 16.23
N GLU A 279 -21.01 15.69 15.61
CA GLU A 279 -22.16 15.13 16.32
C GLU A 279 -22.01 13.61 16.59
N ARG A 280 -20.91 12.99 16.11
CA ARG A 280 -20.63 11.55 16.29
C ARG A 280 -21.79 10.66 15.85
N LYS A 281 -22.34 10.96 14.69
CA LYS A 281 -23.44 10.20 14.06
C LYS A 281 -23.32 10.26 12.54
N ASN A 282 -24.18 9.51 11.86
CA ASN A 282 -24.40 9.67 10.43
C ASN A 282 -25.62 10.58 10.22
N ASP A 283 -25.47 11.68 9.48
CA ASP A 283 -26.62 12.54 9.10
C ASP A 283 -27.56 11.82 8.15
N PHE A 284 -27.04 10.88 7.38
CA PHE A 284 -27.78 9.98 6.51
C PHE A 284 -27.03 8.64 6.43
N ALA A 285 -27.79 7.51 6.43
CA ALA A 285 -27.23 6.19 6.19
C ALA A 285 -28.24 5.30 5.44
N ILE A 286 -27.72 4.48 4.53
CA ILE A 286 -28.41 3.34 3.95
C ILE A 286 -27.75 2.11 4.53
N GLU A 287 -28.50 1.40 5.39
CA GLU A 287 -28.01 0.25 6.12
C GLU A 287 -28.50 -1.05 5.50
N ILE A 288 -27.62 -2.05 5.45
CA ILE A 288 -27.99 -3.41 5.07
C ILE A 288 -27.99 -4.27 6.34
N PRO A 289 -29.15 -4.81 6.77
CA PRO A 289 -29.25 -5.60 7.99
C PRO A 289 -28.35 -6.84 7.92
N TYR A 290 -27.86 -7.31 9.06
CA TYR A 290 -27.08 -8.54 9.25
C TYR A 290 -25.64 -8.54 8.67
N LEU A 291 -25.32 -7.62 7.75
CA LEU A 291 -24.08 -7.70 7.00
C LEU A 291 -22.87 -7.17 7.78
N GLY A 292 -23.06 -6.23 8.73
CA GLY A 292 -21.98 -5.65 9.53
C GLY A 292 -21.24 -6.66 10.38
N GLY A 293 -21.96 -7.51 11.11
CA GLY A 293 -21.38 -8.60 11.90
C GLY A 293 -20.62 -9.61 11.03
N ILE A 294 -21.16 -9.98 9.87
CA ILE A 294 -20.50 -10.91 8.95
C ILE A 294 -19.19 -10.33 8.44
N ILE A 295 -19.16 -9.07 8.01
CA ILE A 295 -17.95 -8.40 7.47
C ILE A 295 -16.88 -8.24 8.56
N ALA A 296 -17.26 -7.76 9.76
CA ALA A 296 -16.31 -7.45 10.81
C ALA A 296 -15.82 -8.70 11.57
N THR A 297 -16.67 -9.69 11.79
CA THR A 297 -16.40 -10.82 12.70
C THR A 297 -16.59 -12.20 12.10
N ARG A 298 -17.04 -12.29 10.84
CA ARG A 298 -17.43 -13.54 10.16
C ARG A 298 -18.52 -14.32 10.92
N SER A 299 -19.33 -13.62 11.73
CA SER A 299 -20.42 -14.18 12.51
C SER A 299 -21.63 -13.26 12.50
N LEU A 300 -22.84 -13.82 12.48
CA LEU A 300 -24.07 -13.07 12.64
C LEU A 300 -24.24 -12.51 14.07
N ASP A 301 -23.70 -13.21 15.05
CA ASP A 301 -23.78 -12.84 16.47
C ASP A 301 -22.55 -12.04 16.94
N GLY A 302 -21.61 -11.76 16.03
CA GLY A 302 -20.41 -10.99 16.32
C GLY A 302 -20.74 -9.51 16.51
N GLN A 303 -20.16 -8.92 17.54
CA GLN A 303 -20.20 -7.48 17.78
C GLN A 303 -18.83 -6.87 17.54
N TYR A 304 -18.81 -5.65 17.06
CA TYR A 304 -17.62 -4.79 17.05
C TYR A 304 -17.96 -3.43 17.65
N LEU A 305 -16.94 -2.82 18.28
CA LEU A 305 -17.14 -1.58 19.03
C LEU A 305 -17.30 -0.40 18.08
N GLY A 306 -18.24 0.49 18.42
CA GLY A 306 -18.37 1.79 17.79
C GLY A 306 -17.31 2.78 18.27
N LEU A 307 -17.12 3.86 17.50
CA LEU A 307 -16.09 4.87 17.75
C LEU A 307 -16.19 5.54 19.13
N THR A 308 -17.40 5.77 19.64
CA THR A 308 -17.61 6.40 20.94
C THR A 308 -17.14 5.51 22.10
N ASP A 309 -17.36 4.20 22.00
CA ASP A 309 -16.90 3.24 23.01
C ASP A 309 -15.39 3.04 22.93
N LEU A 310 -14.84 3.05 21.70
CA LEU A 310 -13.40 3.00 21.46
C LEU A 310 -12.68 4.25 21.99
N GLU A 311 -13.28 5.44 21.85
CA GLU A 311 -12.76 6.68 22.41
C GLU A 311 -12.73 6.64 23.95
N ALA A 312 -13.80 6.16 24.58
CA ALA A 312 -13.86 6.00 26.04
C ALA A 312 -12.79 5.01 26.54
N ARG A 313 -12.60 3.89 25.81
CA ARG A 313 -11.50 2.95 26.08
C ARG A 313 -10.13 3.62 25.94
N ASN A 314 -9.94 4.42 24.91
CA ASN A 314 -8.68 5.11 24.64
C ASN A 314 -8.40 6.20 25.68
N GLU A 315 -9.43 6.87 26.25
CA GLU A 315 -9.25 7.78 27.40
C GLU A 315 -8.62 7.06 28.59
N GLN A 316 -9.07 5.83 28.90
CA GLN A 316 -8.45 5.03 29.96
C GLN A 316 -7.01 4.65 29.61
N ARG A 317 -6.74 4.29 28.35
CA ARG A 317 -5.36 3.99 27.88
C ARG A 317 -4.44 5.21 27.95
N VAL A 318 -4.94 6.42 27.70
CA VAL A 318 -4.16 7.66 27.91
C VAL A 318 -3.78 7.83 29.38
N ARG A 319 -4.70 7.57 30.33
CA ARG A 319 -4.40 7.61 31.77
C ARG A 319 -3.35 6.57 32.18
N ASN A 320 -3.48 5.34 31.68
CA ASN A 320 -2.47 4.30 31.90
C ASN A 320 -1.12 4.70 31.29
N GLY A 321 -1.12 5.33 30.10
CA GLY A 321 0.07 5.84 29.43
C GLY A 321 0.76 6.97 30.20
N MET A 322 0.03 7.83 30.90
CA MET A 322 0.61 8.81 31.84
C MET A 322 1.37 8.12 32.98
N THR A 323 0.78 7.06 33.55
CA THR A 323 1.43 6.25 34.59
C THR A 323 2.69 5.56 34.05
N ALA A 324 2.61 4.98 32.85
CA ALA A 324 3.76 4.37 32.18
C ALA A 324 4.88 5.40 31.94
N TYR A 325 4.52 6.61 31.53
CA TYR A 325 5.49 7.68 31.30
C TYR A 325 6.17 8.14 32.60
N ALA A 326 5.41 8.30 33.69
CA ALA A 326 5.97 8.63 35.01
C ALA A 326 6.98 7.57 35.50
N LEU A 327 6.60 6.29 35.43
CA LEU A 327 7.47 5.17 35.79
C LEU A 327 8.72 5.11 34.90
N LEU A 328 8.60 5.43 33.62
CA LEU A 328 9.73 5.51 32.70
C LEU A 328 10.71 6.63 33.09
N GLU A 329 10.21 7.81 33.46
CA GLU A 329 11.06 8.91 33.94
C GLU A 329 11.78 8.53 35.23
N GLU A 330 11.10 7.85 36.16
CA GLU A 330 11.69 7.34 37.39
C GLU A 330 12.78 6.31 37.11
N LEU A 331 12.51 5.31 36.26
CA LEU A 331 13.51 4.30 35.84
C LEU A 331 14.74 4.95 35.20
N ARG A 332 14.56 6.01 34.39
CA ARG A 332 15.67 6.77 33.82
C ARG A 332 16.51 7.49 34.88
N ALA A 333 15.87 8.06 35.89
CA ALA A 333 16.56 8.69 37.01
C ALA A 333 17.34 7.65 37.85
N GLN A 334 16.70 6.53 38.16
CA GLN A 334 17.32 5.41 38.90
C GLN A 334 18.51 4.82 38.14
N LYS A 335 18.40 4.66 36.82
CA LYS A 335 19.50 4.19 35.96
C LYS A 335 20.70 5.15 36.01
N LYS A 336 20.45 6.47 35.94
CA LYS A 336 21.52 7.48 36.07
C LYS A 336 22.20 7.45 37.45
N ALA A 337 21.45 7.08 38.48
CA ALA A 337 21.96 6.90 39.84
C ALA A 337 22.65 5.54 40.05
N GLY A 338 22.64 4.64 39.04
CA GLY A 338 23.28 3.32 39.11
C GLY A 338 22.51 2.27 39.93
N GLN A 339 21.25 2.54 40.28
CA GLN A 339 20.40 1.64 41.07
C GLN A 339 18.99 1.59 40.49
N ILE A 340 18.66 0.50 39.79
CA ILE A 340 17.31 0.26 39.27
C ILE A 340 16.50 -0.49 40.33
N ASN A 341 15.34 0.00 40.68
CA ASN A 341 14.40 -0.67 41.57
C ASN A 341 13.56 -1.68 40.77
N GLU A 342 13.64 -2.96 41.13
CA GLU A 342 12.89 -4.04 40.47
C GLU A 342 11.38 -3.88 40.62
N GLU A 343 10.88 -3.24 41.67
CA GLU A 343 9.44 -2.94 41.82
C GLU A 343 8.99 -1.91 40.80
N THR A 344 9.69 -0.77 40.64
CA THR A 344 9.40 0.25 39.62
C THR A 344 9.46 -0.36 38.22
N LYS A 345 10.45 -1.22 37.96
CA LYS A 345 10.57 -1.94 36.69
C LYS A 345 9.39 -2.87 36.42
N SER A 346 8.97 -3.65 37.40
CA SER A 346 7.81 -4.53 37.30
C SER A 346 6.53 -3.77 37.04
N GLN A 347 6.29 -2.67 37.76
CA GLN A 347 5.16 -1.78 37.56
C GLN A 347 5.14 -1.20 36.15
N PHE A 348 6.29 -0.73 35.64
CA PHE A 348 6.42 -0.24 34.26
C PHE A 348 6.09 -1.30 33.24
N LEU A 349 6.61 -2.52 33.38
CA LEU A 349 6.35 -3.63 32.45
C LEU A 349 4.87 -3.97 32.35
N ASN A 350 4.08 -3.79 33.41
CA ASN A 350 2.64 -4.04 33.41
C ASN A 350 1.83 -2.99 32.61
N VAL A 351 2.33 -1.75 32.52
CA VAL A 351 1.62 -0.64 31.85
C VAL A 351 2.31 -0.13 30.57
N ARG A 352 3.48 -0.67 30.22
CA ARG A 352 4.28 -0.23 29.06
C ARG A 352 3.51 -0.27 27.73
N GLY A 353 2.53 -1.18 27.61
CA GLY A 353 1.71 -1.33 26.41
C GLY A 353 0.85 -0.09 26.08
N ASP A 354 0.61 0.79 27.07
CA ASP A 354 -0.12 2.04 26.90
C ASP A 354 0.80 3.27 26.83
N LEU A 355 2.12 3.10 26.84
CA LEU A 355 3.09 4.22 26.81
C LEU A 355 2.84 5.13 25.59
N GLY A 356 2.54 4.56 24.41
CA GLY A 356 2.21 5.31 23.20
C GLY A 356 1.02 6.25 23.38
N TYR A 357 0.01 5.82 24.14
CA TYR A 357 -1.16 6.67 24.45
C TYR A 357 -0.77 7.84 25.36
N GLY A 358 0.17 7.65 26.28
CA GLY A 358 0.75 8.75 27.07
C GLY A 358 1.49 9.77 26.19
N LEU A 359 2.14 9.31 25.11
CA LEU A 359 2.84 10.19 24.16
C LEU A 359 1.90 11.07 23.33
N LEU A 360 0.61 10.71 23.18
CA LEU A 360 -0.38 11.58 22.53
C LEU A 360 -0.53 12.92 23.26
N LEU A 361 -0.33 12.93 24.58
CA LEU A 361 -0.39 14.14 25.40
C LEU A 361 0.69 15.16 25.08
N LYS A 362 1.80 14.74 24.43
CA LYS A 362 2.86 15.66 23.98
C LYS A 362 2.38 16.76 23.02
N ARG A 363 1.23 16.55 22.39
CA ARG A 363 0.58 17.58 21.57
C ARG A 363 0.02 18.74 22.42
N TYR A 364 -0.32 18.48 23.68
CA TYR A 364 -1.05 19.41 24.55
C TYR A 364 -0.22 19.93 25.71
N THR A 365 0.82 19.20 26.11
CA THR A 365 1.67 19.56 27.26
C THR A 365 3.06 18.94 27.13
N ASP A 366 4.07 19.69 27.57
CA ASP A 366 5.43 19.16 27.70
C ASP A 366 5.56 18.20 28.89
N LYS A 367 4.73 18.40 29.94
CA LYS A 367 4.71 17.59 31.14
C LYS A 367 3.56 16.58 31.09
N VAL A 368 3.80 15.43 30.51
CA VAL A 368 2.81 14.36 30.32
C VAL A 368 2.15 13.97 31.64
N VAL A 369 2.91 13.89 32.73
CA VAL A 369 2.45 13.44 34.05
C VAL A 369 1.49 14.45 34.72
N ASP A 370 1.53 15.72 34.32
CA ASP A 370 0.70 16.80 34.89
C ASP A 370 -0.50 17.15 33.98
N ALA A 371 -0.81 16.29 32.96
CA ALA A 371 -1.89 16.56 32.03
C ALA A 371 -3.25 16.65 32.73
N THR A 372 -4.03 17.65 32.35
CA THR A 372 -5.40 17.85 32.86
C THR A 372 -6.40 16.89 32.24
N ASP A 373 -7.55 16.67 32.89
CA ASP A 373 -8.63 15.86 32.34
C ASP A 373 -9.11 16.35 30.96
N ALA A 374 -9.11 17.65 30.71
CA ALA A 374 -9.44 18.22 29.42
C ALA A 374 -8.44 17.81 28.34
N GLN A 375 -7.14 17.82 28.65
CA GLN A 375 -6.08 17.37 27.72
C GLN A 375 -6.14 15.89 27.48
N ILE A 376 -6.45 15.07 28.48
CA ILE A 376 -6.64 13.62 28.36
C ILE A 376 -7.79 13.30 27.39
N LYS A 377 -8.94 13.95 27.56
CA LYS A 377 -10.10 13.80 26.68
C LYS A 377 -9.80 14.25 25.26
N SER A 378 -9.07 15.35 25.08
CA SER A 378 -8.64 15.81 23.76
C SER A 378 -7.70 14.80 23.09
N ALA A 379 -6.74 14.23 23.82
CA ALA A 379 -5.85 13.20 23.31
C ALA A 379 -6.59 11.90 22.93
N ALA A 380 -7.60 11.52 23.71
CA ALA A 380 -8.46 10.38 23.38
C ALA A 380 -9.30 10.64 22.12
N ALA A 381 -9.88 11.82 21.97
CA ALA A 381 -10.61 12.22 20.77
C ALA A 381 -9.72 12.25 19.52
N ASP A 382 -8.47 12.73 19.63
CA ASP A 382 -7.48 12.74 18.55
C ASP A 382 -7.07 11.32 18.10
N SER A 383 -7.30 10.28 18.93
CA SER A 383 -7.03 8.91 18.57
C SER A 383 -8.02 8.35 17.53
N ILE A 384 -9.09 9.09 17.23
CA ILE A 384 -10.09 8.75 16.22
C ILE A 384 -9.78 9.54 14.94
N PRO A 385 -9.52 8.88 13.79
CA PRO A 385 -9.29 9.59 12.54
C PRO A 385 -10.57 10.29 12.04
N ASN A 386 -10.43 11.23 11.09
CA ASN A 386 -11.60 11.80 10.44
C ASN A 386 -12.33 10.70 9.63
N VAL A 387 -13.58 10.44 10.02
CA VAL A 387 -14.35 9.29 9.53
C VAL A 387 -14.76 9.42 8.07
N ALA A 388 -15.19 10.60 7.63
CA ALA A 388 -15.72 10.78 6.27
C ALA A 388 -14.73 10.38 5.16
N PRO A 389 -13.46 10.85 5.14
CA PRO A 389 -12.52 10.44 4.11
C PRO A 389 -12.14 8.96 4.20
N VAL A 390 -12.07 8.37 5.40
CA VAL A 390 -11.79 6.94 5.60
C VAL A 390 -12.93 6.09 5.03
N PHE A 391 -14.17 6.41 5.40
CA PHE A 391 -15.38 5.75 4.91
C PHE A 391 -15.49 5.78 3.38
N TRP A 392 -15.38 6.97 2.79
CA TRP A 392 -15.56 7.14 1.35
C TRP A 392 -14.43 6.52 0.54
N SER A 393 -13.18 6.57 1.01
CA SER A 393 -12.07 5.88 0.35
C SER A 393 -12.32 4.39 0.26
N PHE A 394 -12.81 3.77 1.34
CA PHE A 394 -13.16 2.36 1.34
C PHE A 394 -14.30 2.05 0.36
N ARG A 395 -15.37 2.84 0.35
CA ARG A 395 -16.52 2.64 -0.55
C ARG A 395 -16.14 2.80 -2.04
N VAL A 396 -15.31 3.78 -2.37
CA VAL A 396 -14.82 3.98 -3.74
C VAL A 396 -13.93 2.80 -4.16
N MET A 397 -12.98 2.38 -3.31
CA MET A 397 -12.13 1.22 -3.58
C MET A 397 -12.96 -0.04 -3.84
N ALA A 398 -13.87 -0.39 -2.93
CA ALA A 398 -14.70 -1.59 -3.03
C ALA A 398 -15.66 -1.54 -4.23
N GLY A 399 -16.28 -0.39 -4.48
CA GLY A 399 -17.16 -0.20 -5.63
C GLY A 399 -16.43 -0.36 -6.97
N ILE A 400 -15.24 0.20 -7.09
CA ILE A 400 -14.39 0.02 -8.28
C ILE A 400 -13.96 -1.44 -8.43
N ALA A 401 -13.61 -2.14 -7.35
CA ALA A 401 -13.26 -3.56 -7.40
C ALA A 401 -14.43 -4.40 -7.97
N GLY A 402 -15.67 -4.08 -7.58
CA GLY A 402 -16.88 -4.68 -8.15
C GLY A 402 -17.02 -4.44 -9.67
N VAL A 403 -16.72 -3.23 -10.14
CA VAL A 403 -16.72 -2.91 -11.58
C VAL A 403 -15.61 -3.66 -12.31
N LEU A 404 -14.40 -3.69 -11.73
CA LEU A 404 -13.24 -4.35 -12.34
C LEU A 404 -13.44 -5.85 -12.51
N ILE A 405 -14.00 -6.55 -11.52
CA ILE A 405 -14.24 -8.00 -11.66
C ILE A 405 -15.28 -8.29 -12.76
N LEU A 406 -16.30 -7.46 -12.93
CA LEU A 406 -17.27 -7.58 -14.02
C LEU A 406 -16.62 -7.35 -15.39
N LEU A 407 -15.73 -6.35 -15.52
CA LEU A 407 -14.97 -6.10 -16.75
C LEU A 407 -14.03 -7.26 -17.08
N MET A 408 -13.29 -7.77 -16.08
CA MET A 408 -12.38 -8.91 -16.24
C MET A 408 -13.13 -10.20 -16.60
N PHE A 409 -14.27 -10.45 -15.96
CA PHE A 409 -15.14 -11.59 -16.30
C PHE A 409 -15.68 -11.46 -17.73
N GLY A 410 -16.15 -10.26 -18.12
CA GLY A 410 -16.60 -9.99 -19.48
C GLY A 410 -15.49 -10.22 -20.51
N ALA A 411 -14.26 -9.75 -20.23
CA ALA A 411 -13.09 -9.96 -21.07
C ALA A 411 -12.76 -11.45 -21.22
N LEU A 412 -12.74 -12.21 -20.13
CA LEU A 412 -12.53 -13.65 -20.13
C LEU A 412 -13.61 -14.38 -20.93
N LEU A 413 -14.88 -14.05 -20.70
CA LEU A 413 -16.01 -14.68 -21.38
C LEU A 413 -15.97 -14.48 -22.90
N GLN A 414 -15.65 -13.27 -23.37
CA GLN A 414 -15.55 -13.00 -24.80
C GLN A 414 -14.31 -13.62 -25.42
N THR A 415 -13.23 -13.75 -24.67
CA THR A 415 -12.04 -14.51 -25.08
C THR A 415 -12.40 -15.98 -25.33
N LEU A 416 -13.05 -16.62 -24.35
CA LEU A 416 -13.46 -18.04 -24.46
C LEU A 416 -14.47 -18.29 -25.58
N ARG A 417 -15.34 -17.33 -25.85
CA ARG A 417 -16.32 -17.39 -26.96
C ARG A 417 -15.73 -17.06 -28.32
N GLY A 418 -14.50 -16.58 -28.42
CA GLY A 418 -13.87 -16.15 -29.69
C GLY A 418 -14.57 -14.95 -30.34
N LYS A 419 -15.31 -14.12 -29.58
CA LYS A 419 -16.16 -13.03 -30.10
C LYS A 419 -15.63 -11.63 -29.77
N LEU A 420 -14.33 -11.47 -29.53
CA LEU A 420 -13.73 -10.19 -29.12
C LEU A 420 -14.05 -9.04 -30.09
N GLU A 421 -13.90 -9.25 -31.39
CA GLU A 421 -14.14 -8.21 -32.42
C GLU A 421 -15.60 -7.71 -32.45
N LYS A 422 -16.55 -8.54 -32.01
CA LYS A 422 -17.97 -8.21 -31.94
C LYS A 422 -18.39 -7.53 -30.63
N SER A 423 -17.47 -7.40 -29.67
CA SER A 423 -17.76 -6.91 -28.32
C SER A 423 -17.39 -5.44 -28.14
N GLY A 424 -17.77 -4.58 -29.09
CA GLY A 424 -17.36 -3.19 -29.15
C GLY A 424 -17.66 -2.37 -27.88
N LEU A 425 -18.77 -2.64 -27.18
CA LEU A 425 -19.09 -1.95 -25.92
C LEU A 425 -18.11 -2.34 -24.81
N LEU A 426 -17.83 -3.63 -24.66
CA LEU A 426 -16.86 -4.11 -23.65
C LEU A 426 -15.45 -3.57 -23.93
N LEU A 427 -15.01 -3.58 -25.20
CA LEU A 427 -13.71 -3.04 -25.59
C LEU A 427 -13.58 -1.55 -25.27
N LYS A 428 -14.64 -0.77 -25.48
CA LYS A 428 -14.68 0.64 -25.09
C LYS A 428 -14.66 0.80 -23.56
N ALA A 429 -15.43 -0.02 -22.84
CA ALA A 429 -15.44 0.00 -21.37
C ALA A 429 -14.07 -0.33 -20.78
N LEU A 430 -13.34 -1.33 -21.32
CA LEU A 430 -11.98 -1.66 -20.92
C LEU A 430 -10.99 -0.53 -21.25
N LEU A 431 -11.13 0.13 -22.40
CA LEU A 431 -10.27 1.24 -22.79
C LEU A 431 -10.45 2.45 -21.86
N TRP A 432 -11.68 2.86 -21.61
CA TRP A 432 -11.98 3.99 -20.73
C TRP A 432 -11.86 3.65 -19.24
N GLY A 433 -11.98 2.38 -18.88
CA GLY A 433 -11.77 1.87 -17.53
C GLY A 433 -10.30 1.77 -17.10
N LEU A 434 -9.35 2.08 -17.99
CA LEU A 434 -7.91 2.02 -17.71
C LEU A 434 -7.51 2.67 -16.38
N PRO A 435 -7.98 3.86 -15.95
CA PRO A 435 -7.58 4.47 -14.70
C PRO A 435 -8.21 3.85 -13.45
N LEU A 436 -9.24 3.03 -13.57
CA LEU A 436 -9.98 2.49 -12.42
C LEU A 436 -9.12 1.73 -11.40
N PRO A 437 -8.19 0.83 -11.80
CA PRO A 437 -7.34 0.15 -10.84
C PRO A 437 -6.49 1.11 -10.01
N TRP A 438 -5.93 2.17 -10.63
CA TRP A 438 -5.14 3.17 -9.91
C TRP A 438 -5.98 3.94 -8.90
N VAL A 439 -7.18 4.38 -9.28
CA VAL A 439 -8.09 5.05 -8.33
C VAL A 439 -8.41 4.15 -7.15
N ALA A 440 -8.68 2.86 -7.39
CA ALA A 440 -8.94 1.91 -6.31
C ALA A 440 -7.71 1.71 -5.40
N ILE A 441 -6.53 1.58 -5.97
CA ILE A 441 -5.27 1.37 -5.23
C ILE A 441 -4.94 2.60 -4.38
N GLU A 442 -5.06 3.81 -4.95
CA GLU A 442 -4.82 5.06 -4.22
C GLU A 442 -5.81 5.24 -3.07
N CYS A 443 -7.09 4.95 -3.29
CA CYS A 443 -8.10 4.94 -2.21
C CYS A 443 -7.76 3.90 -1.13
N GLY A 444 -7.27 2.72 -1.52
CA GLY A 444 -6.83 1.68 -0.57
C GLY A 444 -5.64 2.11 0.27
N TRP A 445 -4.65 2.75 -0.33
CA TRP A 445 -3.51 3.31 0.41
C TRP A 445 -3.91 4.46 1.32
N PHE A 446 -4.75 5.37 0.83
CA PHE A 446 -5.30 6.43 1.66
C PHE A 446 -6.04 5.86 2.88
N LEU A 447 -6.92 4.89 2.67
CA LEU A 447 -7.61 4.18 3.76
C LEU A 447 -6.62 3.57 4.76
N ALA A 448 -5.61 2.85 4.28
CA ALA A 448 -4.66 2.14 5.12
C ALA A 448 -3.85 3.08 6.02
N GLU A 449 -3.37 4.21 5.47
CA GLU A 449 -2.44 5.11 6.13
C GLU A 449 -3.14 6.27 6.86
N TYR A 450 -4.17 6.84 6.25
CA TYR A 450 -4.97 7.89 6.91
C TYR A 450 -5.86 7.31 8.02
N GLY A 451 -6.44 6.12 7.81
CA GLY A 451 -7.20 5.40 8.84
C GLY A 451 -6.36 4.94 10.04
N ARG A 452 -5.03 4.97 9.94
CA ARG A 452 -4.11 4.70 11.06
C ARG A 452 -3.83 5.94 11.93
N GLN A 453 -4.12 7.14 11.43
CA GLN A 453 -3.83 8.36 12.19
C GLN A 453 -4.56 8.37 13.54
N PRO A 454 -3.90 8.92 14.60
CA PRO A 454 -2.68 9.75 14.63
C PRO A 454 -1.36 8.96 14.72
N TRP A 455 -1.36 7.69 14.47
CA TRP A 455 -0.23 6.80 14.70
C TRP A 455 0.76 6.74 13.52
N ALA A 456 2.05 6.87 13.79
CA ALA A 456 3.11 6.40 12.91
C ALA A 456 3.26 4.87 13.03
N ILE A 457 3.16 4.35 14.26
CA ILE A 457 3.08 2.91 14.56
C ILE A 457 1.89 2.74 15.49
N THR A 458 0.94 1.93 15.10
CA THR A 458 -0.33 1.74 15.83
C THR A 458 -0.08 1.49 17.32
N ASP A 459 -0.71 2.28 18.19
CA ASP A 459 -0.66 2.21 19.64
C ASP A 459 0.73 2.44 20.28
N VAL A 460 1.79 2.57 19.49
CA VAL A 460 3.19 2.66 19.97
C VAL A 460 3.78 4.05 19.80
N LEU A 461 3.67 4.64 18.62
CA LEU A 461 4.32 5.91 18.31
C LEU A 461 3.38 6.86 17.59
N PRO A 462 2.96 7.96 18.22
CA PRO A 462 2.23 9.03 17.55
C PRO A 462 3.08 9.75 16.50
N VAL A 463 2.44 10.20 15.41
CA VAL A 463 3.10 10.98 14.35
C VAL A 463 3.74 12.26 14.89
N GLY A 464 3.08 12.92 15.85
CA GLY A 464 3.54 14.19 16.44
C GLY A 464 4.90 14.14 17.13
N VAL A 465 5.38 12.95 17.50
CA VAL A 465 6.69 12.75 18.17
C VAL A 465 7.67 11.92 17.31
N ALA A 466 7.32 11.67 16.04
CA ALA A 466 8.09 10.81 15.14
C ALA A 466 8.95 11.59 14.13
N ASN A 467 8.65 12.88 13.94
CA ASN A 467 9.24 13.74 12.93
C ASN A 467 10.62 14.28 13.28
N SER A 468 11.36 14.73 12.27
CA SER A 468 12.63 15.42 12.41
C SER A 468 12.46 16.89 12.82
N SER A 469 13.52 17.47 13.36
CA SER A 469 13.57 18.90 13.71
C SER A 469 13.86 19.75 12.44
N LEU A 470 12.85 19.91 11.59
CA LEU A 470 12.93 20.72 10.36
C LEU A 470 12.16 22.02 10.51
N GLY A 471 12.54 23.03 9.72
CA GLY A 471 11.80 24.27 9.61
C GLY A 471 10.61 24.16 8.65
N VAL A 472 9.55 24.94 8.88
CA VAL A 472 8.39 25.01 7.97
C VAL A 472 8.81 25.43 6.56
N GLY A 473 9.79 26.35 6.43
CA GLY A 473 10.33 26.79 5.13
C GLY A 473 11.03 25.66 4.38
N ASP A 474 11.82 24.83 5.07
CA ASP A 474 12.53 23.69 4.49
C ASP A 474 11.54 22.66 3.93
N LEU A 475 10.46 22.41 4.66
CA LEU A 475 9.41 21.49 4.24
C LEU A 475 8.65 21.99 3.02
N TRP A 476 8.26 23.26 2.97
CA TRP A 476 7.62 23.82 1.77
C TRP A 476 8.54 23.77 0.54
N PHE A 477 9.82 24.05 0.72
CA PHE A 477 10.80 23.93 -0.35
C PHE A 477 10.93 22.49 -0.86
N SER A 478 11.07 21.51 0.06
CA SER A 478 11.21 20.10 -0.31
C SER A 478 9.92 19.52 -0.91
N ILE A 479 8.73 19.88 -0.41
CA ILE A 479 7.44 19.51 -1.01
C ILE A 479 7.37 20.05 -2.46
N GLY A 480 7.68 21.34 -2.66
CA GLY A 480 7.66 21.95 -3.99
C GLY A 480 8.63 21.28 -4.96
N LEU A 481 9.84 20.93 -4.50
CA LEU A 481 10.83 20.24 -5.30
C LEU A 481 10.39 18.83 -5.69
N ILE A 482 9.93 18.03 -4.72
CA ILE A 482 9.49 16.65 -4.94
C ILE A 482 8.26 16.62 -5.86
N CYS A 483 7.22 17.39 -5.55
CA CYS A 483 6.01 17.46 -6.37
C CYS A 483 6.31 17.96 -7.79
N GLY A 484 7.16 18.97 -7.94
CA GLY A 484 7.57 19.47 -9.24
C GLY A 484 8.30 18.41 -10.07
N LEU A 485 9.30 17.76 -9.49
CA LEU A 485 10.08 16.70 -10.15
C LEU A 485 9.19 15.50 -10.52
N TYR A 486 8.35 15.04 -9.59
CA TYR A 486 7.50 13.88 -9.83
C TYR A 486 6.41 14.18 -10.87
N THR A 487 5.88 15.40 -10.89
CA THR A 487 4.95 15.82 -11.96
C THR A 487 5.64 15.79 -13.31
N ILE A 488 6.89 16.25 -13.42
CA ILE A 488 7.67 16.15 -14.67
C ILE A 488 7.85 14.68 -15.07
N PHE A 489 8.21 13.81 -14.15
CA PHE A 489 8.34 12.38 -14.41
C PHE A 489 7.04 11.77 -14.92
N LEU A 490 5.92 12.06 -14.25
CA LEU A 490 4.59 11.58 -14.66
C LEU A 490 4.22 12.07 -16.07
N VAL A 491 4.46 13.36 -16.38
CA VAL A 491 4.20 13.92 -17.72
C VAL A 491 5.04 13.23 -18.78
N VAL A 492 6.34 13.01 -18.51
CA VAL A 492 7.24 12.30 -19.43
C VAL A 492 6.79 10.85 -19.63
N GLU A 493 6.44 10.15 -18.56
CA GLU A 493 5.93 8.79 -18.67
C GLU A 493 4.66 8.72 -19.49
N MET A 494 3.65 9.53 -19.16
CA MET A 494 2.38 9.57 -19.89
C MET A 494 2.61 9.86 -21.37
N TYR A 495 3.49 10.81 -21.69
CA TYR A 495 3.87 11.09 -23.09
C TYR A 495 4.47 9.85 -23.77
N LEU A 496 5.41 9.17 -23.11
CA LEU A 496 6.07 7.98 -23.67
C LEU A 496 5.09 6.79 -23.78
N MET A 497 4.26 6.55 -22.77
CA MET A 497 3.23 5.50 -22.78
C MET A 497 2.23 5.71 -23.92
N PHE A 498 1.70 6.93 -24.09
CA PHE A 498 0.81 7.25 -25.20
C PHE A 498 1.51 7.15 -26.56
N LYS A 499 2.74 7.63 -26.68
CA LYS A 499 3.54 7.56 -27.90
C LYS A 499 3.74 6.10 -28.33
N TYR A 500 4.28 5.27 -27.45
CA TYR A 500 4.61 3.89 -27.79
C TYR A 500 3.36 2.99 -27.86
N GLY A 501 2.36 3.23 -27.03
CA GLY A 501 1.07 2.56 -27.13
C GLY A 501 0.36 2.85 -28.48
N ARG A 502 0.45 4.08 -29.00
CA ARG A 502 -0.11 4.42 -30.33
C ARG A 502 0.72 3.87 -31.49
N LEU A 503 2.05 3.85 -31.39
CA LEU A 503 2.91 3.27 -32.41
C LEU A 503 2.63 1.78 -32.58
N GLY A 504 2.46 1.06 -31.50
CA GLY A 504 2.11 -0.36 -31.47
C GLY A 504 3.28 -1.30 -31.81
N PRO A 505 3.02 -2.61 -31.81
CA PRO A 505 4.05 -3.64 -32.04
C PRO A 505 4.61 -3.63 -33.46
N SER A 506 3.88 -3.19 -34.45
CA SER A 506 4.38 -3.08 -35.84
C SER A 506 5.58 -2.12 -35.96
N ALA A 507 5.75 -1.19 -35.02
CA ALA A 507 6.91 -0.31 -34.99
C ALA A 507 8.18 -0.98 -34.44
N LEU A 508 8.12 -2.16 -33.83
CA LEU A 508 9.27 -2.89 -33.29
C LEU A 508 10.31 -3.31 -34.35
N LYS A 509 9.89 -3.53 -35.58
CA LYS A 509 10.78 -4.00 -36.67
C LYS A 509 11.34 -2.88 -37.52
N THR A 510 11.23 -1.63 -37.07
CA THR A 510 11.69 -0.45 -37.84
C THR A 510 13.17 -0.10 -37.61
N GLY A 511 13.88 -0.80 -36.72
CA GLY A 511 15.27 -0.47 -36.33
C GLY A 511 15.40 0.84 -35.55
N ARG A 512 14.30 1.41 -35.07
CA ARG A 512 14.28 2.67 -34.32
C ARG A 512 14.68 2.51 -32.85
N TYR A 513 14.74 1.29 -32.37
CA TYR A 513 15.05 0.97 -30.99
C TYR A 513 16.43 0.32 -30.88
N TYR A 514 17.17 0.62 -29.82
CA TYR A 514 18.51 0.12 -29.58
C TYR A 514 18.60 -1.42 -29.67
N PHE A 515 17.63 -2.12 -29.09
CA PHE A 515 17.59 -3.60 -29.10
C PHE A 515 17.21 -4.21 -30.46
N GLU A 516 16.81 -3.40 -31.45
CA GLU A 516 16.54 -3.83 -32.83
C GLU A 516 17.72 -3.57 -33.76
N GLN A 517 18.61 -2.64 -33.39
CA GLN A 517 19.77 -2.26 -34.22
C GLN A 517 20.87 -3.32 -34.23
N SER A 518 20.93 -4.18 -33.20
CA SER A 518 21.91 -5.25 -33.07
C SER A 518 21.53 -6.50 -33.89
N SER A 519 20.35 -6.57 -34.50
CA SER A 519 19.86 -7.69 -35.29
C SER A 519 20.10 -7.54 -36.83
N LYS A 520 20.91 -6.56 -37.23
CA LYS A 520 21.49 -6.40 -38.55
C LYS A 520 22.97 -6.79 -38.53
#